data_6fb65567bb0d7dd8d081e52a1dfe72e3
#
_entry.id   6fb65567bb0d7dd8d081e52a1dfe72e3
#
_cell.length_a   1.000
_cell.length_b   1.000
_cell.length_c   1.000
_cell.angle_alpha   90.00
_cell.angle_beta   90.00
_cell.angle_gamma   90.00
#
_symmetry.space_group_name_H-M   'P 1'
#
loop_
_entity.id
_entity.type
_entity.pdbx_description
1 polymer ?
#
loop_
_entity_poly.entity_id
_entity_poly.type
_entity_poly.pdbx_seq_one_letter_code
_entity_poly.pdbx_strand_id
1 'polypeptide(L)'
;TKQVHLHNRIAIRAKALKKEGFSEEQNDKYLLTTVGKVMFNGMFPKDFPYLNEVSKENFVATPDKYFIKPGQNVKEFIQSREIVPAFKKKDLGTIIAEVFKRYSVDETAEILDQIKSMGFKYSTTAGITVALSDIEVAPNKEQHVDEGRAKAEALKKMQQKGLLTLPEWESRLNKMWDDVKDQIADELMDNMPRKNPIFMMSESGARGNKQNFTQLAGMRGLMARPGHGKSRTGEFVPSIIEVPIYSCFREGLNVSEFFLSTHGVRKGLTDTALKTAESGYLTRRLVDVAQDVIIKEDDCGTDTGYWVEDLVDRKTNTVIESLQDRLTGRYSKQDVLDPETGEVIIESDQFIDDAIAKKIVDAGVKGLYIRSPFTCKSSQGICRKCYGRNMATGKDVEVGEAVGIMAAQSIGEPGTQLTMRTFHTGGVAGSGTGDITQGLPRVEELFEARHPKGVAVIAQISGEITAIDRIEGTMRQEVTITNEHE
;
A
#
# COMPACT_ATOMS: atom_id res chain seq x y z
N THR A 1 -17.23 33.75 -10.87
CA THR A 1 -16.77 34.79 -11.82
C THR A 1 -15.56 34.29 -12.58
N LYS A 2 -15.45 34.51 -13.89
CA LYS A 2 -14.34 34.05 -14.76
C LYS A 2 -12.98 34.74 -14.44
N GLN A 3 -12.88 35.49 -13.34
CA GLN A 3 -11.71 36.28 -12.97
C GLN A 3 -10.71 35.51 -12.09
N VAL A 4 -11.13 34.43 -11.40
CA VAL A 4 -10.27 33.65 -10.49
C VAL A 4 -10.49 32.17 -10.73
N HIS A 5 -9.39 31.44 -10.95
CA HIS A 5 -9.42 29.98 -11.14
C HIS A 5 -9.31 29.26 -9.79
N LEU A 6 -9.76 28.00 -9.74
CA LEU A 6 -9.76 27.17 -8.51
C LEU A 6 -8.36 27.01 -7.89
N HIS A 7 -7.31 26.99 -8.71
CA HIS A 7 -5.92 26.84 -8.28
C HIS A 7 -5.21 28.16 -7.93
N ASN A 8 -5.89 29.29 -8.12
CA ASN A 8 -5.27 30.57 -7.80
C ASN A 8 -5.06 30.70 -6.30
N ARG A 9 -3.87 31.15 -5.94
CA ARG A 9 -3.52 31.50 -4.56
C ARG A 9 -4.22 32.79 -4.17
N ILE A 10 -4.87 32.78 -3.03
CA ILE A 10 -5.61 33.92 -2.49
C ILE A 10 -5.25 34.14 -1.02
N ALA A 11 -5.31 35.37 -0.59
CA ALA A 11 -5.29 35.73 0.82
C ALA A 11 -6.69 36.17 1.25
N ILE A 12 -7.29 35.44 2.18
CA ILE A 12 -8.63 35.71 2.67
C ILE A 12 -8.59 35.97 4.18
N ARG A 13 -9.38 36.88 4.70
CA ARG A 13 -9.50 37.05 6.16
C ARG A 13 -10.03 35.78 6.80
N ALA A 14 -9.34 35.29 7.83
CA ALA A 14 -9.72 34.04 8.50
C ALA A 14 -11.17 34.14 9.06
N LYS A 15 -11.55 35.25 9.63
CA LYS A 15 -12.93 35.52 10.11
C LYS A 15 -14.00 35.34 9.04
N ALA A 16 -13.68 35.57 7.76
CA ALA A 16 -14.63 35.38 6.65
C ALA A 16 -14.94 33.89 6.37
N LEU A 17 -14.08 32.98 6.80
CA LEU A 17 -14.27 31.53 6.64
C LEU A 17 -15.21 30.93 7.67
N LYS A 18 -15.55 31.68 8.73
CA LYS A 18 -16.52 31.27 9.78
C LYS A 18 -16.20 29.91 10.42
N LYS A 19 -14.91 29.58 10.61
CA LYS A 19 -14.46 28.38 11.30
C LYS A 19 -14.10 28.69 12.75
N GLU A 20 -14.49 27.82 13.66
CA GLU A 20 -14.30 27.99 15.11
C GLU A 20 -12.87 27.63 15.56
N GLY A 21 -12.13 26.85 14.75
CA GLY A 21 -10.77 26.41 15.04
C GLY A 21 -9.69 27.47 14.87
N PHE A 22 -10.02 28.73 14.57
CA PHE A 22 -9.08 29.84 14.53
C PHE A 22 -8.99 30.56 15.88
N SER A 23 -7.77 30.84 16.34
CA SER A 23 -7.57 31.69 17.52
C SER A 23 -8.03 33.13 17.25
N GLU A 24 -8.27 33.91 18.33
CA GLU A 24 -8.65 35.31 18.20
C GLU A 24 -7.64 36.12 17.37
N GLU A 25 -6.36 35.86 17.60
CA GLU A 25 -5.27 36.50 16.82
C GLU A 25 -5.26 36.08 15.34
N GLN A 26 -5.64 34.83 15.03
CA GLN A 26 -5.69 34.32 13.67
C GLN A 26 -6.89 34.87 12.90
N ASN A 27 -8.00 35.13 13.57
CA ASN A 27 -9.23 35.65 12.96
C ASN A 27 -9.03 37.04 12.30
N ASP A 28 -8.14 37.84 12.83
CA ASP A 28 -7.81 39.18 12.29
C ASP A 28 -6.74 39.17 11.20
N LYS A 29 -6.06 38.03 11.00
CA LYS A 29 -5.03 37.83 9.98
C LYS A 29 -5.59 37.37 8.65
N TYR A 30 -4.79 37.50 7.59
CA TYR A 30 -5.11 36.93 6.29
C TYR A 30 -4.50 35.55 6.17
N LEU A 31 -5.33 34.58 5.81
CA LEU A 31 -4.92 33.20 5.53
C LEU A 31 -4.59 33.04 4.04
N LEU A 32 -3.40 32.53 3.74
CA LEU A 32 -2.98 32.14 2.41
C LEU A 32 -3.54 30.74 2.07
N THR A 33 -4.32 30.65 1.00
CA THR A 33 -4.94 29.40 0.56
C THR A 33 -5.25 29.45 -0.93
N THR A 34 -6.01 28.49 -1.44
CA THR A 34 -6.54 28.47 -2.82
C THR A 34 -8.06 28.52 -2.83
N VAL A 35 -8.63 29.00 -3.94
CA VAL A 35 -10.11 29.04 -4.10
C VAL A 35 -10.72 27.64 -3.94
N GLY A 36 -10.08 26.62 -4.51
CA GLY A 36 -10.55 25.23 -4.40
C GLY A 36 -10.59 24.73 -2.96
N LYS A 37 -9.55 25.04 -2.14
CA LYS A 37 -9.53 24.66 -0.72
C LYS A 37 -10.59 25.38 0.09
N VAL A 38 -10.87 26.67 -0.19
CA VAL A 38 -11.97 27.38 0.47
C VAL A 38 -13.31 26.67 0.21
N MET A 39 -13.54 26.28 -1.05
CA MET A 39 -14.77 25.57 -1.40
C MET A 39 -14.84 24.19 -0.76
N PHE A 40 -13.73 23.45 -0.75
CA PHE A 40 -13.64 22.14 -0.12
C PHE A 40 -13.88 22.21 1.39
N ASN A 41 -13.24 23.15 2.10
CA ASN A 41 -13.44 23.33 3.53
C ASN A 41 -14.83 23.86 3.91
N GLY A 42 -15.55 24.41 2.95
CA GLY A 42 -16.94 24.84 3.14
C GLY A 42 -17.93 23.70 3.34
N MET A 43 -17.55 22.45 3.02
CA MET A 43 -18.38 21.25 3.21
C MET A 43 -18.33 20.71 4.64
N PHE A 44 -17.28 21.01 5.38
CA PHE A 44 -17.13 20.53 6.75
C PHE A 44 -17.84 21.45 7.76
N PRO A 45 -18.32 20.92 8.88
CA PRO A 45 -18.88 21.68 9.99
C PRO A 45 -17.95 22.81 10.45
N LYS A 46 -18.51 23.80 11.18
CA LYS A 46 -17.74 25.01 11.59
C LYS A 46 -16.65 24.70 12.60
N ASP A 47 -16.86 23.72 13.45
CA ASP A 47 -15.95 23.22 14.47
C ASP A 47 -14.79 22.41 13.88
N PHE A 48 -14.94 21.90 12.63
CA PHE A 48 -13.84 21.20 11.95
C PHE A 48 -12.75 22.19 11.50
N PRO A 49 -11.46 21.92 11.79
CA PRO A 49 -10.36 22.82 11.45
C PRO A 49 -10.29 23.10 9.94
N TYR A 50 -9.82 24.27 9.59
CA TYR A 50 -9.58 24.60 8.18
C TYR A 50 -8.34 23.87 7.67
N LEU A 51 -8.51 23.00 6.68
CA LEU A 51 -7.44 22.19 6.12
C LEU A 51 -6.74 22.91 4.96
N ASN A 52 -5.51 23.29 5.17
CA ASN A 52 -4.61 23.76 4.12
C ASN A 52 -3.64 22.69 3.67
N GLU A 53 -3.33 21.75 4.56
CA GLU A 53 -2.55 20.53 4.32
C GLU A 53 -3.14 19.37 5.15
N VAL A 54 -2.75 18.13 4.82
CA VAL A 54 -3.14 16.95 5.58
C VAL A 54 -1.97 16.55 6.48
N SER A 55 -1.95 17.16 7.67
CA SER A 55 -0.94 16.87 8.71
C SER A 55 -1.62 16.73 10.07
N LYS A 56 -0.99 15.98 10.99
CA LYS A 56 -1.49 15.82 12.37
C LYS A 56 -1.71 17.18 13.04
N GLU A 57 -0.83 18.14 12.78
CA GLU A 57 -0.94 19.51 13.31
C GLU A 57 -2.16 20.25 12.75
N ASN A 58 -2.41 20.16 11.43
CA ASN A 58 -3.52 20.88 10.81
C ASN A 58 -4.90 20.29 11.18
N PHE A 59 -4.96 19.03 11.61
CA PHE A 59 -6.19 18.46 12.17
C PHE A 59 -6.51 19.02 13.57
N VAL A 60 -5.53 19.53 14.30
CA VAL A 60 -5.76 20.22 15.58
C VAL A 60 -6.07 21.69 15.35
N ALA A 61 -5.21 22.39 14.63
CA ALA A 61 -5.37 23.80 14.28
C ALA A 61 -4.64 24.12 12.96
N THR A 62 -5.13 25.13 12.24
CA THR A 62 -4.46 25.58 11.01
C THR A 62 -3.08 26.17 11.34
N PRO A 63 -1.98 25.68 10.74
CA PRO A 63 -0.63 26.13 11.07
C PRO A 63 -0.40 27.63 10.81
N ASP A 64 0.30 28.29 11.72
CA ASP A 64 0.59 29.74 11.65
C ASP A 64 1.43 30.14 10.42
N LYS A 65 2.14 29.20 9.81
CA LYS A 65 2.93 29.42 8.59
C LYS A 65 2.11 29.94 7.40
N TYR A 66 0.79 29.72 7.42
CA TYR A 66 -0.12 30.18 6.37
C TYR A 66 -0.76 31.53 6.65
N PHE A 67 -0.58 32.10 7.85
CA PHE A 67 -1.11 33.41 8.21
C PHE A 67 -0.11 34.51 7.90
N ILE A 68 -0.60 35.57 7.28
CA ILE A 68 0.19 36.78 6.95
C ILE A 68 0.31 37.63 8.20
N LYS A 69 1.55 37.94 8.60
CA LYS A 69 1.80 38.80 9.75
C LYS A 69 1.46 40.28 9.42
N PRO A 70 0.99 41.05 10.40
CA PRO A 70 0.75 42.50 10.20
C PRO A 70 2.01 43.21 9.65
N GLY A 71 1.85 43.98 8.59
CA GLY A 71 2.95 44.71 7.96
C GLY A 71 3.71 43.97 6.86
N GLN A 72 3.43 42.69 6.61
CA GLN A 72 4.02 41.98 5.49
C GLN A 72 3.34 42.34 4.16
N ASN A 73 4.15 42.37 3.08
CA ASN A 73 3.62 42.55 1.73
C ASN A 73 2.89 41.27 1.27
N VAL A 74 1.57 41.38 1.10
CA VAL A 74 0.71 40.26 0.72
C VAL A 74 1.12 39.61 -0.61
N LYS A 75 1.57 40.41 -1.59
CA LYS A 75 1.98 39.88 -2.90
C LYS A 75 3.25 39.04 -2.80
N GLU A 76 4.25 39.52 -2.07
CA GLU A 76 5.51 38.81 -1.85
C GLU A 76 5.27 37.53 -1.04
N PHE A 77 4.42 37.57 -0.01
CA PHE A 77 4.06 36.40 0.80
C PHE A 77 3.38 35.34 -0.05
N ILE A 78 2.42 35.71 -0.92
CA ILE A 78 1.74 34.78 -1.82
C ILE A 78 2.72 34.11 -2.80
N GLN A 79 3.77 34.82 -3.24
CA GLN A 79 4.75 34.31 -4.18
C GLN A 79 5.83 33.44 -3.51
N SER A 80 6.27 33.83 -2.32
CA SER A 80 7.39 33.19 -1.60
C SER A 80 7.02 31.87 -0.89
N ARG A 81 5.74 31.66 -0.57
CA ARG A 81 5.29 30.46 0.17
C ARG A 81 4.75 29.39 -0.75
N GLU A 82 5.25 28.17 -0.57
CA GLU A 82 4.64 27.01 -1.19
C GLU A 82 3.34 26.64 -0.48
N ILE A 83 2.30 26.41 -1.26
CA ILE A 83 1.05 25.82 -0.77
C ILE A 83 1.03 24.38 -1.23
N VAL A 84 0.69 23.46 -0.33
CA VAL A 84 0.45 22.06 -0.66
C VAL A 84 -0.53 21.99 -1.84
N PRO A 85 -0.24 21.20 -2.89
CA PRO A 85 -1.12 21.01 -4.03
C PRO A 85 -2.53 20.54 -3.64
N ALA A 86 -3.38 20.30 -4.63
CA ALA A 86 -4.70 19.71 -4.41
C ALA A 86 -4.59 18.37 -3.67
N PHE A 87 -5.56 18.07 -2.82
CA PHE A 87 -5.60 16.81 -2.07
C PHE A 87 -5.74 15.62 -3.01
N LYS A 88 -4.95 14.58 -2.76
CA LYS A 88 -4.96 13.32 -3.49
C LYS A 88 -5.93 12.32 -2.84
N LYS A 89 -6.19 11.20 -3.49
CA LYS A 89 -7.04 10.12 -2.96
C LYS A 89 -6.62 9.67 -1.55
N LYS A 90 -5.32 9.56 -1.29
CA LYS A 90 -4.78 9.19 0.03
C LYS A 90 -5.12 10.25 1.08
N ASP A 91 -4.98 11.53 0.72
CA ASP A 91 -5.28 12.66 1.61
C ASP A 91 -6.76 12.69 1.97
N LEU A 92 -7.65 12.46 0.97
CA LEU A 92 -9.09 12.34 1.22
C LEU A 92 -9.41 11.19 2.17
N GLY A 93 -8.76 10.04 2.02
CA GLY A 93 -8.92 8.90 2.94
C GLY A 93 -8.57 9.29 4.39
N THR A 94 -7.46 9.99 4.59
CA THR A 94 -7.04 10.47 5.93
C THR A 94 -8.02 11.49 6.51
N ILE A 95 -8.51 12.42 5.67
CA ILE A 95 -9.52 13.42 6.09
C ILE A 95 -10.81 12.73 6.51
N ILE A 96 -11.30 11.77 5.72
CA ILE A 96 -12.53 11.03 6.02
C ILE A 96 -12.39 10.23 7.32
N ALA A 97 -11.23 9.59 7.54
CA ALA A 97 -10.97 8.86 8.78
C ALA A 97 -11.02 9.80 10.00
N GLU A 98 -10.48 11.03 9.88
CA GLU A 98 -10.53 12.02 10.96
C GLU A 98 -11.93 12.59 11.18
N VAL A 99 -12.71 12.78 10.11
CA VAL A 99 -14.13 13.17 10.20
C VAL A 99 -14.93 12.09 10.94
N PHE A 100 -14.74 10.81 10.57
CA PHE A 100 -15.44 9.69 11.20
C PHE A 100 -15.13 9.55 12.70
N LYS A 101 -13.91 9.92 13.12
CA LYS A 101 -13.53 9.92 14.54
C LYS A 101 -14.26 11.00 15.37
N ARG A 102 -14.61 12.12 14.75
CA ARG A 102 -15.17 13.30 15.44
C ARG A 102 -16.67 13.37 15.41
N TYR A 103 -17.28 12.87 14.36
CA TYR A 103 -18.71 13.03 14.08
C TYR A 103 -19.43 11.69 14.08
N SER A 104 -20.76 11.77 14.19
CA SER A 104 -21.63 10.60 14.08
C SER A 104 -21.58 9.99 12.66
N VAL A 105 -22.06 8.76 12.54
CA VAL A 105 -22.14 8.06 11.24
C VAL A 105 -22.99 8.83 10.24
N ASP A 106 -24.12 9.39 10.70
CA ASP A 106 -25.07 10.14 9.86
C ASP A 106 -24.46 11.44 9.35
N GLU A 107 -23.81 12.23 10.22
CA GLU A 107 -23.12 13.46 9.83
C GLU A 107 -21.95 13.16 8.87
N THR A 108 -21.22 12.09 9.13
CA THR A 108 -20.15 11.65 8.23
C THR A 108 -20.70 11.28 6.85
N ALA A 109 -21.85 10.60 6.78
CA ALA A 109 -22.50 10.25 5.51
C ALA A 109 -22.92 11.50 4.72
N GLU A 110 -23.46 12.53 5.37
CA GLU A 110 -23.79 13.80 4.72
C GLU A 110 -22.56 14.50 4.15
N ILE A 111 -21.46 14.53 4.89
CA ILE A 111 -20.19 15.12 4.43
C ILE A 111 -19.66 14.36 3.21
N LEU A 112 -19.69 13.01 3.23
CA LEU A 112 -19.29 12.18 2.10
C LEU A 112 -20.13 12.44 0.85
N ASP A 113 -21.45 12.61 1.01
CA ASP A 113 -22.36 12.95 -0.09
C ASP A 113 -22.08 14.34 -0.67
N GLN A 114 -21.72 15.31 0.16
CA GLN A 114 -21.29 16.63 -0.30
C GLN A 114 -19.97 16.55 -1.07
N ILE A 115 -18.97 15.79 -0.58
CA ILE A 115 -17.69 15.56 -1.28
C ILE A 115 -17.94 14.91 -2.65
N LYS A 116 -18.74 13.85 -2.68
CA LYS A 116 -19.14 13.16 -3.91
C LYS A 116 -19.80 14.11 -4.92
N SER A 117 -20.80 14.86 -4.47
CA SER A 117 -21.57 15.78 -5.32
C SER A 117 -20.70 16.90 -5.87
N MET A 118 -19.79 17.44 -5.06
CA MET A 118 -18.82 18.44 -5.49
C MET A 118 -17.84 17.85 -6.51
N GLY A 119 -17.34 16.65 -6.26
CA GLY A 119 -16.44 15.93 -7.19
C GLY A 119 -17.07 15.75 -8.56
N PHE A 120 -18.29 15.24 -8.63
CA PHE A 120 -19.02 15.07 -9.89
C PHE A 120 -19.29 16.41 -10.59
N LYS A 121 -19.76 17.43 -9.86
CA LYS A 121 -20.04 18.75 -10.41
C LYS A 121 -18.80 19.36 -11.08
N TYR A 122 -17.68 19.37 -10.38
CA TYR A 122 -16.45 19.98 -10.92
C TYR A 122 -15.76 19.13 -11.98
N SER A 123 -15.79 17.81 -11.88
CA SER A 123 -15.32 16.92 -12.94
C SER A 123 -16.10 17.14 -14.25
N THR A 124 -17.42 17.22 -14.17
CA THR A 124 -18.28 17.51 -15.33
C THR A 124 -17.99 18.88 -15.93
N THR A 125 -17.86 19.90 -15.06
CA THR A 125 -17.59 21.28 -15.52
C THR A 125 -16.20 21.43 -16.13
N ALA A 126 -15.22 20.70 -15.61
CA ALA A 126 -13.84 20.71 -16.10
C ALA A 126 -13.72 20.08 -17.51
N GLY A 127 -14.59 19.10 -17.85
CA GLY A 127 -14.59 18.44 -19.15
C GLY A 127 -13.25 17.80 -19.51
N ILE A 128 -12.61 17.14 -18.53
CA ILE A 128 -11.29 16.52 -18.73
C ILE A 128 -11.40 15.41 -19.78
N THR A 129 -10.64 15.55 -20.87
CA THR A 129 -10.56 14.57 -21.95
C THR A 129 -9.12 14.17 -22.20
N VAL A 130 -8.90 13.05 -22.87
CA VAL A 130 -7.57 12.55 -23.25
C VAL A 130 -7.46 12.51 -24.76
N ALA A 131 -6.43 13.15 -25.29
CA ALA A 131 -6.06 13.10 -26.70
C ALA A 131 -4.73 12.35 -26.88
N LEU A 132 -4.46 11.89 -28.10
CA LEU A 132 -3.17 11.28 -28.45
C LEU A 132 -2.00 12.25 -28.26
N SER A 133 -2.22 13.55 -28.43
CA SER A 133 -1.22 14.60 -28.17
C SER A 133 -0.80 14.70 -26.71
N ASP A 134 -1.66 14.27 -25.76
CA ASP A 134 -1.38 14.35 -24.33
C ASP A 134 -0.42 13.24 -23.86
N ILE A 135 -0.17 12.25 -24.73
CA ILE A 135 0.79 11.18 -24.46
C ILE A 135 2.15 11.63 -24.99
N GLU A 136 2.94 12.27 -24.15
CA GLU A 136 4.30 12.70 -24.47
C GLU A 136 5.30 11.58 -24.21
N VAL A 137 6.20 11.29 -25.15
CA VAL A 137 7.24 10.27 -25.03
C VAL A 137 8.41 10.84 -24.22
N ALA A 138 9.06 10.00 -23.39
CA ALA A 138 10.26 10.41 -22.65
C ALA A 138 11.38 10.86 -23.60
N PRO A 139 11.97 12.05 -23.41
CA PRO A 139 12.90 12.63 -24.39
C PRO A 139 14.18 11.80 -24.60
N ASN A 140 14.73 11.20 -23.53
CA ASN A 140 15.98 10.42 -23.58
C ASN A 140 15.75 8.90 -23.68
N LYS A 141 14.54 8.48 -24.04
CA LYS A 141 14.16 7.06 -24.13
C LYS A 141 15.15 6.24 -24.98
N GLU A 142 15.48 6.73 -26.18
CA GLU A 142 16.38 6.02 -27.12
C GLU A 142 17.75 5.81 -26.52
N GLN A 143 18.31 6.81 -25.83
CA GLN A 143 19.60 6.70 -25.15
C GLN A 143 19.57 5.60 -24.07
N HIS A 144 18.55 5.58 -23.22
CA HIS A 144 18.42 4.54 -22.18
C HIS A 144 18.28 3.13 -22.77
N VAL A 145 17.55 3.00 -23.88
CA VAL A 145 17.39 1.72 -24.59
C VAL A 145 18.70 1.27 -25.20
N ASP A 146 19.49 2.16 -25.82
CA ASP A 146 20.76 1.81 -26.45
C ASP A 146 21.82 1.44 -25.40
N GLU A 147 21.87 2.13 -24.27
CA GLU A 147 22.71 1.74 -23.12
C GLU A 147 22.30 0.35 -22.60
N GLY A 148 21.00 0.09 -22.50
CA GLY A 148 20.46 -1.21 -22.12
C GLY A 148 20.86 -2.32 -23.09
N ARG A 149 20.80 -2.09 -24.41
CA ARG A 149 21.25 -3.03 -25.44
C ARG A 149 22.73 -3.36 -25.29
N ALA A 150 23.58 -2.35 -25.08
CA ALA A 150 25.01 -2.56 -24.86
C ALA A 150 25.31 -3.44 -23.63
N LYS A 151 24.58 -3.20 -22.52
CA LYS A 151 24.67 -4.03 -21.32
C LYS A 151 24.17 -5.46 -21.55
N ALA A 152 23.07 -5.64 -22.30
CA ALA A 152 22.54 -6.95 -22.64
C ALA A 152 23.53 -7.78 -23.48
N GLU A 153 24.19 -7.16 -24.47
CA GLU A 153 25.24 -7.80 -25.25
C GLU A 153 26.45 -8.22 -24.40
N ALA A 154 26.86 -7.39 -23.44
CA ALA A 154 27.95 -7.71 -22.51
C ALA A 154 27.57 -8.93 -21.66
N LEU A 155 26.36 -8.99 -21.11
CA LEU A 155 25.85 -10.15 -20.36
C LEU A 155 25.81 -11.43 -21.22
N LYS A 156 25.39 -11.31 -22.48
CA LYS A 156 25.37 -12.44 -23.41
C LYS A 156 26.75 -12.96 -23.72
N LYS A 157 27.74 -12.08 -23.90
CA LYS A 157 29.15 -12.46 -24.06
C LYS A 157 29.71 -13.17 -22.82
N MET A 158 29.33 -12.75 -21.61
CA MET A 158 29.70 -13.44 -20.38
C MET A 158 29.09 -14.84 -20.30
N GLN A 159 27.86 -15.01 -20.66
CA GLN A 159 27.18 -16.31 -20.68
C GLN A 159 27.84 -17.24 -21.73
N GLN A 160 28.14 -16.74 -22.93
CA GLN A 160 28.82 -17.51 -23.99
C GLN A 160 30.24 -17.98 -23.58
N LYS A 161 30.92 -17.19 -22.72
CA LYS A 161 32.23 -17.56 -22.15
C LYS A 161 32.11 -18.54 -20.97
N GLY A 162 30.90 -18.95 -20.58
CA GLY A 162 30.69 -19.86 -19.47
C GLY A 162 30.84 -19.24 -18.08
N LEU A 163 30.93 -17.90 -17.99
CA LEU A 163 31.04 -17.17 -16.72
C LEU A 163 29.74 -17.06 -15.96
N LEU A 164 28.61 -17.26 -16.64
CA LEU A 164 27.27 -17.21 -16.07
C LEU A 164 26.47 -18.45 -16.48
N THR A 165 25.74 -19.01 -15.54
CA THR A 165 24.76 -20.04 -15.83
C THR A 165 23.53 -19.44 -16.53
N LEU A 166 22.76 -20.24 -17.25
CA LEU A 166 21.57 -19.77 -17.96
C LEU A 166 20.53 -19.08 -17.03
N PRO A 167 20.22 -19.63 -15.85
CA PRO A 167 19.31 -18.97 -14.89
C PRO A 167 19.86 -17.65 -14.32
N GLU A 168 21.16 -17.60 -14.03
CA GLU A 168 21.79 -16.35 -13.54
C GLU A 168 21.80 -15.27 -14.60
N TRP A 169 22.10 -15.64 -15.85
CA TRP A 169 22.06 -14.73 -16.97
C TRP A 169 20.64 -14.16 -17.18
N GLU A 170 19.62 -15.03 -17.15
CA GLU A 170 18.22 -14.61 -17.27
C GLU A 170 17.85 -13.64 -16.14
N SER A 171 18.18 -13.97 -14.91
CA SER A 171 17.89 -13.13 -13.74
C SER A 171 18.53 -11.74 -13.84
N ARG A 172 19.82 -11.68 -14.24
CA ARG A 172 20.56 -10.42 -14.42
C ARG A 172 20.03 -9.60 -15.60
N LEU A 173 19.67 -10.26 -16.69
CA LEU A 173 19.11 -9.61 -17.87
C LEU A 173 17.74 -8.99 -17.55
N ASN A 174 16.89 -9.73 -16.87
CA ASN A 174 15.57 -9.26 -16.46
C ASN A 174 15.65 -8.05 -15.54
N LYS A 175 16.51 -8.15 -14.51
CA LYS A 175 16.73 -7.03 -13.59
C LYS A 175 17.24 -5.78 -14.31
N MET A 176 18.21 -5.94 -15.21
CA MET A 176 18.74 -4.82 -15.97
C MET A 176 17.68 -4.14 -16.84
N TRP A 177 16.80 -4.90 -17.49
CA TRP A 177 15.71 -4.31 -18.28
C TRP A 177 14.60 -3.68 -17.43
N ASP A 178 14.31 -4.23 -16.26
CA ASP A 178 13.41 -3.60 -15.30
C ASP A 178 13.99 -2.26 -14.80
N ASP A 179 15.28 -2.22 -14.47
CA ASP A 179 15.97 -0.98 -14.06
C ASP A 179 15.92 0.10 -15.18
N VAL A 180 16.15 -0.28 -16.44
CA VAL A 180 16.04 0.64 -17.59
C VAL A 180 14.61 1.14 -17.77
N LYS A 181 13.62 0.26 -17.65
CA LYS A 181 12.20 0.61 -17.74
C LYS A 181 11.80 1.58 -16.62
N ASP A 182 12.29 1.37 -15.40
CA ASP A 182 12.01 2.24 -14.26
C ASP A 182 12.67 3.62 -14.43
N GLN A 183 13.89 3.70 -14.95
CA GLN A 183 14.55 4.98 -15.30
C GLN A 183 13.75 5.78 -16.32
N ILE A 184 13.30 5.12 -17.41
CA ILE A 184 12.44 5.76 -18.42
C ILE A 184 11.12 6.23 -17.80
N ALA A 185 10.56 5.44 -16.87
CA ALA A 185 9.31 5.77 -16.20
C ALA A 185 9.45 6.96 -15.23
N ASP A 186 10.57 7.07 -14.53
CA ASP A 186 10.85 8.19 -13.63
C ASP A 186 11.05 9.47 -14.44
N GLU A 187 11.88 9.43 -15.48
CA GLU A 187 12.08 10.57 -16.37
C GLU A 187 10.77 11.03 -17.03
N LEU A 188 9.92 10.09 -17.46
CA LEU A 188 8.62 10.39 -18.03
C LEU A 188 7.73 11.15 -17.04
N MET A 189 7.68 10.71 -15.78
CA MET A 189 6.86 11.35 -14.74
C MET A 189 7.38 12.73 -14.36
N ASP A 190 8.71 12.91 -14.31
CA ASP A 190 9.34 14.17 -13.94
C ASP A 190 9.18 15.26 -15.01
N ASN A 191 9.24 14.87 -16.28
CA ASN A 191 9.13 15.79 -17.41
C ASN A 191 7.68 16.12 -17.82
N MET A 192 6.70 15.38 -17.33
CA MET A 192 5.32 15.56 -17.77
C MET A 192 4.69 16.84 -17.21
N PRO A 193 4.05 17.67 -18.05
CA PRO A 193 3.38 18.87 -17.59
C PRO A 193 2.27 18.59 -16.59
N ARG A 194 2.26 19.31 -15.47
CA ARG A 194 1.23 19.13 -14.41
C ARG A 194 -0.21 19.35 -14.87
N LYS A 195 -0.39 20.05 -16.00
CA LYS A 195 -1.71 20.30 -16.61
C LYS A 195 -2.16 19.18 -17.56
N ASN A 196 -1.30 18.20 -17.80
CA ASN A 196 -1.64 17.07 -18.66
C ASN A 196 -2.78 16.27 -18.03
N PRO A 197 -3.90 16.01 -18.74
CA PRO A 197 -5.06 15.31 -18.19
C PRO A 197 -4.73 13.92 -17.63
N ILE A 198 -3.86 13.19 -18.33
CA ILE A 198 -3.46 11.85 -17.94
C ILE A 198 -2.63 11.91 -16.66
N PHE A 199 -1.67 12.86 -16.56
CA PHE A 199 -0.87 13.07 -15.37
C PHE A 199 -1.75 13.43 -14.18
N MET A 200 -2.72 14.34 -14.34
CA MET A 200 -3.66 14.70 -13.29
C MET A 200 -4.46 13.51 -12.76
N MET A 201 -4.95 12.63 -13.65
CA MET A 201 -5.68 11.43 -13.26
C MET A 201 -4.82 10.45 -12.47
N SER A 202 -3.57 10.26 -12.86
CA SER A 202 -2.64 9.36 -12.18
C SER A 202 -2.14 9.96 -10.85
N GLU A 203 -1.73 11.24 -10.83
CA GLU A 203 -1.20 11.89 -9.63
C GLU A 203 -2.25 12.02 -8.54
N SER A 204 -3.49 12.32 -8.90
CA SER A 204 -4.61 12.37 -7.94
C SER A 204 -4.95 11.01 -7.34
N GLY A 205 -4.51 9.91 -7.94
CA GLY A 205 -4.86 8.54 -7.56
C GLY A 205 -6.26 8.12 -8.00
N ALA A 206 -6.91 8.91 -8.88
CA ALA A 206 -8.24 8.60 -9.40
C ALA A 206 -8.21 7.40 -10.35
N ARG A 207 -7.29 7.41 -11.33
CA ARG A 207 -7.15 6.33 -12.32
C ARG A 207 -5.75 6.31 -12.93
N GLY A 208 -5.27 5.08 -13.19
CA GLY A 208 -3.94 4.88 -13.75
C GLY A 208 -2.83 4.85 -12.70
N ASN A 209 -1.71 4.29 -13.09
CA ASN A 209 -0.49 4.23 -12.28
C ASN A 209 0.74 4.48 -13.18
N LYS A 210 1.92 4.64 -12.58
CA LYS A 210 3.19 4.83 -13.28
C LYS A 210 3.43 3.78 -14.37
N GLN A 211 3.11 2.50 -14.10
CA GLN A 211 3.30 1.40 -15.05
C GLN A 211 2.42 1.53 -16.30
N ASN A 212 1.18 1.99 -16.14
CA ASN A 212 0.29 2.23 -17.30
C ASN A 212 0.86 3.33 -18.22
N PHE A 213 1.40 4.39 -17.62
CA PHE A 213 2.08 5.46 -18.34
C PHE A 213 3.31 4.97 -19.09
N THR A 214 4.12 4.16 -18.43
CA THR A 214 5.33 3.61 -19.04
C THR A 214 5.01 2.79 -20.28
N GLN A 215 3.90 2.05 -20.30
CA GLN A 215 3.47 1.32 -21.49
C GLN A 215 2.92 2.23 -22.59
N LEU A 216 2.28 3.36 -22.22
CA LEU A 216 1.71 4.30 -23.17
C LEU A 216 2.78 5.17 -23.87
N ALA A 217 3.75 5.67 -23.11
CA ALA A 217 4.67 6.73 -23.56
C ALA A 217 6.17 6.42 -23.34
N GLY A 218 6.50 5.40 -22.60
CA GLY A 218 7.87 4.97 -22.35
C GLY A 218 8.23 3.72 -23.13
N MET A 219 8.28 2.59 -22.46
CA MET A 219 8.68 1.29 -22.98
C MET A 219 7.72 0.22 -22.45
N ARG A 220 7.27 -0.70 -23.29
CA ARG A 220 6.41 -1.79 -22.83
C ARG A 220 7.14 -2.80 -21.98
N GLY A 221 8.36 -3.16 -22.34
CA GLY A 221 9.28 -3.98 -21.54
C GLY A 221 9.21 -5.47 -21.82
N LEU A 222 9.60 -6.27 -20.83
CA LEU A 222 9.72 -7.72 -20.93
C LEU A 222 8.37 -8.41 -21.08
N MET A 223 8.33 -9.45 -21.93
CA MET A 223 7.13 -10.25 -22.21
C MET A 223 7.31 -11.69 -21.76
N ALA A 224 6.25 -12.23 -21.13
CA ALA A 224 6.24 -13.63 -20.71
C ALA A 224 6.24 -14.58 -21.92
N ARG A 225 7.06 -15.63 -21.85
CA ARG A 225 7.11 -16.68 -22.86
C ARG A 225 5.92 -17.64 -22.65
N PRO A 226 5.21 -18.03 -23.70
CA PRO A 226 4.21 -19.10 -23.61
C PRO A 226 4.91 -20.44 -23.33
N GLY A 227 4.35 -21.26 -22.42
CA GLY A 227 4.88 -22.60 -22.12
C GLY A 227 6.16 -22.62 -21.27
N HIS A 228 6.36 -21.60 -20.42
CA HIS A 228 7.48 -21.56 -19.49
C HIS A 228 7.40 -22.69 -18.45
N GLY A 229 8.55 -23.09 -17.94
CA GLY A 229 8.70 -24.15 -16.94
C GLY A 229 9.67 -25.21 -17.40
N LYS A 230 9.65 -26.40 -16.75
CA LYS A 230 10.47 -27.51 -17.18
C LYS A 230 9.93 -28.06 -18.49
N SER A 231 10.78 -28.14 -19.52
CA SER A 231 10.50 -28.88 -20.74
C SER A 231 10.13 -30.35 -20.41
N ARG A 232 9.43 -31.02 -21.30
CA ARG A 232 9.26 -32.48 -21.23
C ARG A 232 10.59 -33.25 -21.10
N THR A 233 11.68 -32.65 -21.58
CA THR A 233 13.05 -33.19 -21.51
C THR A 233 13.77 -32.80 -20.19
N GLY A 234 13.13 -32.06 -19.28
CA GLY A 234 13.75 -31.60 -18.04
C GLY A 234 14.69 -30.38 -18.19
N GLU A 235 14.86 -29.86 -19.39
CA GLU A 235 15.68 -28.68 -19.66
C GLU A 235 14.99 -27.41 -19.14
N PHE A 236 15.80 -26.47 -18.64
CA PHE A 236 15.32 -25.16 -18.20
C PHE A 236 14.85 -24.35 -19.42
N VAL A 237 13.58 -23.94 -19.39
CA VAL A 237 13.01 -23.02 -20.38
C VAL A 237 12.82 -21.65 -19.75
N PRO A 238 13.48 -20.60 -20.25
CA PRO A 238 13.30 -19.24 -19.74
C PRO A 238 11.84 -18.81 -19.65
N SER A 239 11.49 -18.13 -18.58
CA SER A 239 10.12 -17.66 -18.32
C SER A 239 9.75 -16.41 -19.11
N ILE A 240 10.76 -15.68 -19.58
CA ILE A 240 10.67 -14.39 -20.25
C ILE A 240 11.30 -14.48 -21.63
N ILE A 241 10.82 -13.66 -22.54
CA ILE A 241 11.40 -13.51 -23.87
C ILE A 241 12.63 -12.61 -23.74
N GLU A 242 13.78 -13.06 -24.25
CA GLU A 242 15.08 -12.41 -24.15
C GLU A 242 15.09 -10.93 -24.60
N VAL A 243 14.36 -10.63 -25.66
CA VAL A 243 14.28 -9.28 -26.24
C VAL A 243 13.01 -8.61 -25.75
N PRO A 244 13.11 -7.50 -24.97
CA PRO A 244 11.94 -6.74 -24.55
C PRO A 244 11.32 -5.97 -25.71
N ILE A 245 10.10 -5.53 -25.54
CA ILE A 245 9.45 -4.59 -26.45
C ILE A 245 9.89 -3.18 -26.10
N TYR A 246 10.70 -2.57 -26.97
CA TYR A 246 11.23 -1.22 -26.77
C TYR A 246 10.18 -0.13 -27.08
N SER A 247 9.27 -0.42 -28.00
CA SER A 247 8.25 0.51 -28.44
C SER A 247 7.19 0.73 -27.36
N CYS A 248 6.54 1.88 -27.40
CA CYS A 248 5.35 2.21 -26.61
C CYS A 248 4.11 2.26 -27.49
N PHE A 249 2.92 2.33 -26.88
CA PHE A 249 1.67 2.40 -27.64
C PHE A 249 1.55 3.69 -28.45
N ARG A 250 2.14 4.79 -27.99
CA ARG A 250 2.16 6.08 -28.70
C ARG A 250 2.91 6.00 -30.03
N GLU A 251 4.05 5.33 -30.05
CA GLU A 251 4.88 5.14 -31.24
C GLU A 251 4.30 4.08 -32.17
N GLY A 252 3.53 3.15 -31.62
CA GLY A 252 3.04 1.97 -32.30
C GLY A 252 4.02 0.80 -32.18
N LEU A 253 3.49 -0.42 -32.24
CA LEU A 253 4.28 -1.65 -32.20
C LEU A 253 4.52 -2.17 -33.60
N ASN A 254 5.71 -2.71 -33.88
CA ASN A 254 5.92 -3.44 -35.10
C ASN A 254 5.21 -4.82 -35.04
N VAL A 255 5.11 -5.50 -36.18
CA VAL A 255 4.35 -6.75 -36.30
C VAL A 255 4.85 -7.83 -35.33
N SER A 256 6.18 -7.94 -35.19
CA SER A 256 6.78 -8.93 -34.27
C SER A 256 6.50 -8.60 -32.81
N GLU A 257 6.67 -7.34 -32.43
CA GLU A 257 6.37 -6.86 -31.07
C GLU A 257 4.90 -7.02 -30.71
N PHE A 258 4.02 -6.71 -31.65
CA PHE A 258 2.59 -6.93 -31.48
C PHE A 258 2.27 -8.40 -31.24
N PHE A 259 2.83 -9.30 -32.08
CA PHE A 259 2.63 -10.73 -31.95
C PHE A 259 3.12 -11.25 -30.58
N LEU A 260 4.33 -10.87 -30.16
CA LEU A 260 4.86 -11.24 -28.85
C LEU A 260 3.96 -10.76 -27.70
N SER A 261 3.44 -9.55 -27.82
CA SER A 261 2.56 -8.98 -26.79
C SER A 261 1.24 -9.72 -26.65
N THR A 262 0.71 -10.33 -27.74
CA THR A 262 -0.57 -11.06 -27.70
C THR A 262 -0.52 -12.28 -26.77
N HIS A 263 0.64 -12.92 -26.63
CA HIS A 263 0.82 -14.06 -25.73
C HIS A 263 0.54 -13.68 -24.28
N GLY A 264 1.13 -12.57 -23.80
CA GLY A 264 0.91 -12.06 -22.46
C GLY A 264 -0.53 -11.62 -22.21
N VAL A 265 -1.14 -10.94 -23.18
CA VAL A 265 -2.55 -10.51 -23.08
C VAL A 265 -3.50 -11.71 -23.01
N ARG A 266 -3.32 -12.69 -23.89
CA ARG A 266 -4.16 -13.91 -23.88
C ARG A 266 -4.02 -14.67 -22.58
N LYS A 267 -2.79 -14.86 -22.07
CA LYS A 267 -2.54 -15.47 -20.79
C LYS A 267 -3.24 -14.71 -19.65
N GLY A 268 -3.11 -13.38 -19.62
CA GLY A 268 -3.76 -12.54 -18.62
C GLY A 268 -5.29 -12.67 -18.63
N LEU A 269 -5.93 -12.68 -19.80
CA LEU A 269 -7.38 -12.89 -19.93
C LEU A 269 -7.80 -14.26 -19.40
N THR A 270 -7.07 -15.30 -19.77
CA THR A 270 -7.35 -16.68 -19.31
C THR A 270 -7.14 -16.82 -17.80
N ASP A 271 -6.02 -16.31 -17.30
CA ASP A 271 -5.70 -16.35 -15.88
C ASP A 271 -6.76 -15.60 -15.04
N THR A 272 -7.23 -14.45 -15.51
CA THR A 272 -8.29 -13.71 -14.81
C THR A 272 -9.58 -14.53 -14.74
N ALA A 273 -10.00 -15.16 -15.84
CA ALA A 273 -11.21 -15.97 -15.87
C ALA A 273 -11.13 -17.21 -14.97
N LEU A 274 -9.99 -17.90 -14.93
CA LEU A 274 -9.81 -19.09 -14.11
C LEU A 274 -9.60 -18.77 -12.62
N LYS A 275 -8.76 -17.78 -12.31
CA LYS A 275 -8.42 -17.43 -10.93
C LYS A 275 -9.57 -16.79 -10.16
N THR A 276 -10.57 -16.21 -10.82
CA THR A 276 -11.79 -15.74 -10.12
C THR A 276 -12.52 -16.90 -9.45
N ALA A 277 -12.61 -18.05 -10.12
CA ALA A 277 -13.20 -19.25 -9.54
C ALA A 277 -12.37 -19.78 -8.34
N GLU A 278 -11.04 -19.80 -8.46
CA GLU A 278 -10.12 -20.20 -7.38
C GLU A 278 -10.29 -19.30 -6.15
N SER A 279 -10.32 -17.98 -6.35
CA SER A 279 -10.56 -16.99 -5.28
C SER A 279 -11.92 -17.19 -4.61
N GLY A 280 -12.98 -17.46 -5.38
CA GLY A 280 -14.29 -17.75 -4.85
C GLY A 280 -14.33 -19.05 -4.04
N TYR A 281 -13.63 -20.09 -4.50
CA TYR A 281 -13.51 -21.35 -3.77
C TYR A 281 -12.71 -21.21 -2.47
N LEU A 282 -11.62 -20.44 -2.47
CA LEU A 282 -10.89 -20.12 -1.23
C LEU A 282 -11.79 -19.39 -0.23
N THR A 283 -12.51 -18.37 -0.67
CA THR A 283 -13.44 -17.62 0.19
C THR A 283 -14.49 -18.53 0.81
N ARG A 284 -15.09 -19.44 0.01
CA ARG A 284 -16.06 -20.41 0.52
C ARG A 284 -15.46 -21.30 1.60
N ARG A 285 -14.27 -21.87 1.37
CA ARG A 285 -13.61 -22.73 2.37
C ARG A 285 -13.31 -21.97 3.67
N LEU A 286 -12.85 -20.71 3.55
CA LEU A 286 -12.61 -19.87 4.72
C LEU A 286 -13.90 -19.59 5.50
N VAL A 287 -15.01 -19.31 4.82
CA VAL A 287 -16.32 -19.12 5.46
C VAL A 287 -16.79 -20.41 6.14
N ASP A 288 -16.70 -21.55 5.46
CA ASP A 288 -17.13 -22.85 6.00
C ASP A 288 -16.37 -23.20 7.31
N VAL A 289 -15.08 -22.88 7.39
CA VAL A 289 -14.26 -23.12 8.60
C VAL A 289 -14.53 -22.08 9.70
N ALA A 290 -14.76 -20.83 9.32
CA ALA A 290 -14.83 -19.72 10.26
C ALA A 290 -16.27 -19.37 10.72
N GLN A 291 -17.31 -20.02 10.17
CA GLN A 291 -18.71 -19.67 10.46
C GLN A 291 -19.09 -19.82 11.93
N ASP A 292 -18.44 -20.74 12.64
CA ASP A 292 -18.72 -21.01 14.06
C ASP A 292 -18.00 -20.01 15.00
N VAL A 293 -17.13 -19.17 14.46
CA VAL A 293 -16.43 -18.14 15.23
C VAL A 293 -17.32 -16.91 15.40
N ILE A 294 -18.10 -16.94 16.47
CA ILE A 294 -19.08 -15.90 16.83
C ILE A 294 -18.71 -15.35 18.21
N ILE A 295 -19.06 -14.09 18.48
CA ILE A 295 -18.93 -13.54 19.82
C ILE A 295 -20.02 -14.11 20.71
N LYS A 296 -19.67 -14.95 21.70
CA LYS A 296 -20.65 -15.68 22.52
C LYS A 296 -20.80 -15.16 23.94
N GLU A 297 -19.77 -14.56 24.50
CA GLU A 297 -19.75 -14.11 25.88
C GLU A 297 -18.98 -12.79 26.04
N ASP A 298 -19.19 -12.10 27.11
CA ASP A 298 -18.53 -10.82 27.37
C ASP A 298 -17.05 -11.03 27.76
N ASP A 299 -16.78 -12.00 28.65
CA ASP A 299 -15.45 -12.25 29.17
C ASP A 299 -15.21 -13.75 29.43
N CYS A 300 -14.13 -14.28 28.89
CA CYS A 300 -13.72 -15.68 29.11
C CYS A 300 -12.82 -15.89 30.34
N GLY A 301 -12.48 -14.83 31.06
CA GLY A 301 -11.63 -14.90 32.25
C GLY A 301 -10.21 -15.44 32.00
N THR A 302 -9.62 -15.19 30.82
CA THR A 302 -8.24 -15.65 30.53
C THR A 302 -7.21 -14.93 31.39
N ASP A 303 -6.20 -15.67 31.88
CA ASP A 303 -5.07 -15.14 32.64
C ASP A 303 -3.87 -14.82 31.75
N THR A 304 -3.87 -15.30 30.52
CA THR A 304 -2.78 -15.15 29.57
C THR A 304 -3.05 -13.98 28.62
N GLY A 305 -2.03 -13.16 28.39
CA GLY A 305 -2.04 -12.08 27.39
C GLY A 305 -1.15 -12.42 26.20
N TYR A 306 -1.29 -11.65 25.13
CA TYR A 306 -0.42 -11.70 23.96
C TYR A 306 0.47 -10.47 23.95
N TRP A 307 1.79 -10.65 23.86
CA TRP A 307 2.75 -9.56 23.83
C TRP A 307 2.71 -8.83 22.49
N VAL A 308 2.64 -7.51 22.53
CA VAL A 308 2.61 -6.64 21.35
C VAL A 308 3.64 -5.54 21.46
N GLU A 309 4.42 -5.36 20.41
CA GLU A 309 5.42 -4.32 20.19
C GLU A 309 5.34 -3.82 18.75
N ASP A 310 6.15 -2.82 18.39
CA ASP A 310 6.24 -2.38 16.97
C ASP A 310 6.63 -3.55 16.06
N LEU A 311 5.91 -3.71 14.98
CA LEU A 311 6.27 -4.68 13.95
C LEU A 311 7.27 -4.06 12.99
N VAL A 312 8.53 -4.48 13.10
CA VAL A 312 9.65 -3.93 12.32
C VAL A 312 10.15 -4.96 11.31
N ASP A 313 10.34 -4.55 10.07
CA ASP A 313 11.06 -5.37 9.09
C ASP A 313 12.55 -5.41 9.44
N ARG A 314 13.05 -6.60 9.79
CA ARG A 314 14.45 -6.83 10.20
C ARG A 314 15.48 -6.52 9.11
N LYS A 315 15.08 -6.53 7.82
CA LYS A 315 16.00 -6.27 6.70
C LYS A 315 16.14 -4.78 6.42
N THR A 316 15.04 -4.05 6.45
CA THR A 316 14.99 -2.62 6.11
C THR A 316 14.97 -1.71 7.33
N ASN A 317 14.78 -2.29 8.51
CA ASN A 317 14.58 -1.58 9.79
C ASN A 317 13.44 -0.55 9.73
N THR A 318 12.46 -0.78 8.86
CA THR A 318 11.27 0.06 8.74
C THR A 318 10.14 -0.50 9.58
N VAL A 319 9.43 0.37 10.28
CA VAL A 319 8.22 -0.01 11.02
C VAL A 319 7.11 -0.31 10.02
N ILE A 320 6.65 -1.57 9.99
CA ILE A 320 5.53 -2.04 9.15
C ILE A 320 4.21 -1.59 9.77
N GLU A 321 4.06 -1.81 11.08
CA GLU A 321 2.87 -1.45 11.84
C GLU A 321 3.29 -0.92 13.23
N SER A 322 2.79 0.26 13.57
CA SER A 322 3.16 0.90 14.83
C SER A 322 2.47 0.25 16.03
N LEU A 323 3.10 0.32 17.19
CA LEU A 323 2.50 -0.14 18.46
C LEU A 323 1.14 0.54 18.69
N GLN A 324 1.02 1.83 18.37
CA GLN A 324 -0.25 2.56 18.50
C GLN A 324 -1.38 1.91 17.72
N ASP A 325 -1.14 1.56 16.44
CA ASP A 325 -2.16 0.96 15.59
C ASP A 325 -2.54 -0.45 16.06
N ARG A 326 -1.56 -1.20 16.58
CA ARG A 326 -1.78 -2.56 17.12
C ARG A 326 -2.53 -2.58 18.43
N LEU A 327 -2.42 -1.54 19.23
CA LEU A 327 -3.10 -1.41 20.54
C LEU A 327 -4.54 -0.90 20.40
N THR A 328 -4.78 -0.03 19.44
CA THR A 328 -6.09 0.61 19.25
C THR A 328 -7.20 -0.42 19.06
N GLY A 329 -8.24 -0.35 19.94
CA GLY A 329 -9.38 -1.25 19.88
C GLY A 329 -9.15 -2.61 20.54
N ARG A 330 -8.10 -2.77 21.34
CA ARG A 330 -7.83 -3.95 22.14
C ARG A 330 -8.04 -3.68 23.62
N TYR A 331 -8.07 -4.73 24.41
CA TYR A 331 -8.12 -4.67 25.86
C TYR A 331 -6.73 -4.94 26.46
N SER A 332 -6.31 -4.13 27.42
CA SER A 332 -5.09 -4.41 28.19
C SER A 332 -5.26 -5.68 29.02
N LYS A 333 -4.20 -6.49 29.16
CA LYS A 333 -4.22 -7.65 30.07
C LYS A 333 -3.61 -7.33 31.44
N GLN A 334 -2.82 -6.28 31.53
CA GLN A 334 -2.11 -5.86 32.74
C GLN A 334 -2.25 -4.35 32.91
N ASP A 335 -2.00 -3.88 34.13
CA ASP A 335 -1.87 -2.46 34.38
C ASP A 335 -0.64 -1.92 33.65
N VAL A 336 -0.81 -0.85 32.90
CA VAL A 336 0.27 -0.19 32.18
C VAL A 336 0.69 1.04 32.95
N LEU A 337 1.92 1.02 33.41
CA LEU A 337 2.53 2.11 34.17
C LEU A 337 3.37 2.98 33.25
N ASP A 338 3.39 4.26 33.50
CA ASP A 338 4.33 5.19 32.88
C ASP A 338 5.76 4.87 33.40
N PRO A 339 6.72 4.58 32.50
CA PRO A 339 8.09 4.25 32.88
C PRO A 339 8.82 5.38 33.63
N GLU A 340 8.43 6.63 33.45
CA GLU A 340 9.08 7.80 34.08
C GLU A 340 8.41 8.21 35.38
N THR A 341 7.08 8.24 35.43
CA THR A 341 6.32 8.73 36.56
C THR A 341 5.84 7.63 37.52
N GLY A 342 5.71 6.39 37.02
CA GLY A 342 5.14 5.27 37.77
C GLY A 342 3.62 5.34 37.94
N GLU A 343 2.96 6.31 37.34
CA GLU A 343 1.49 6.42 37.38
C GLU A 343 0.84 5.40 36.44
N VAL A 344 -0.36 4.93 36.82
CA VAL A 344 -1.13 3.99 36.00
C VAL A 344 -1.78 4.76 34.83
N ILE A 345 -1.38 4.45 33.60
CA ILE A 345 -1.97 5.02 32.40
C ILE A 345 -3.31 4.34 32.08
N ILE A 346 -3.35 3.01 32.25
CA ILE A 346 -4.55 2.19 32.02
C ILE A 346 -4.52 0.98 32.96
N GLU A 347 -5.67 0.62 33.49
CA GLU A 347 -5.84 -0.58 34.34
C GLU A 347 -6.01 -1.85 33.49
N SER A 348 -5.82 -2.99 34.10
CA SER A 348 -6.07 -4.31 33.50
C SER A 348 -7.52 -4.44 33.04
N ASP A 349 -7.71 -5.14 31.92
CA ASP A 349 -9.01 -5.41 31.29
C ASP A 349 -9.82 -4.15 30.87
N GLN A 350 -9.15 -3.01 30.70
CA GLN A 350 -9.74 -1.81 30.10
C GLN A 350 -9.53 -1.74 28.58
N PHE A 351 -10.49 -1.13 27.90
CA PHE A 351 -10.47 -0.88 26.47
C PHE A 351 -9.50 0.24 26.11
N ILE A 352 -8.64 0.00 25.14
CA ILE A 352 -7.65 0.95 24.65
C ILE A 352 -8.23 1.67 23.41
N ASP A 353 -8.63 2.92 23.58
CA ASP A 353 -9.01 3.79 22.48
C ASP A 353 -7.78 4.47 21.84
N ASP A 354 -8.00 5.22 20.75
CA ASP A 354 -6.94 5.94 20.04
C ASP A 354 -6.19 6.94 20.95
N ALA A 355 -6.88 7.56 21.92
CA ALA A 355 -6.29 8.56 22.81
C ALA A 355 -5.40 7.89 23.86
N ILE A 356 -5.86 6.78 24.42
CA ILE A 356 -5.11 5.98 25.40
C ILE A 356 -3.90 5.32 24.71
N ALA A 357 -4.08 4.73 23.52
CA ALA A 357 -2.98 4.15 22.75
C ALA A 357 -1.87 5.17 22.50
N LYS A 358 -2.26 6.41 22.14
CA LYS A 358 -1.30 7.50 21.96
C LYS A 358 -0.57 7.85 23.25
N LYS A 359 -1.27 7.94 24.39
CA LYS A 359 -0.64 8.22 25.71
C LYS A 359 0.37 7.15 26.06
N ILE A 360 0.05 5.86 25.83
CA ILE A 360 0.96 4.74 26.10
C ILE A 360 2.25 4.86 25.28
N VAL A 361 2.14 5.20 24.00
CA VAL A 361 3.30 5.37 23.12
C VAL A 361 4.10 6.63 23.47
N ASP A 362 3.43 7.74 23.76
CA ASP A 362 4.07 9.02 24.14
C ASP A 362 4.82 8.89 25.49
N ALA A 363 4.36 8.01 26.40
CA ALA A 363 5.04 7.65 27.65
C ALA A 363 6.26 6.72 27.45
N GLY A 364 6.57 6.31 26.21
CA GLY A 364 7.76 5.51 25.89
C GLY A 364 7.64 4.00 26.19
N VAL A 365 6.44 3.47 26.39
CA VAL A 365 6.20 2.04 26.56
C VAL A 365 6.52 1.32 25.26
N LYS A 366 7.44 0.34 25.28
CA LYS A 366 7.90 -0.40 24.09
C LYS A 366 7.00 -1.57 23.69
N GLY A 367 6.25 -2.10 24.64
CA GLY A 367 5.31 -3.21 24.39
C GLY A 367 4.52 -3.54 25.64
N LEU A 368 3.40 -4.22 25.45
CA LEU A 368 2.53 -4.65 26.55
C LEU A 368 1.75 -5.92 26.20
N TYR A 369 1.20 -6.56 27.24
CA TYR A 369 0.29 -7.69 27.06
C TYR A 369 -1.14 -7.21 26.85
N ILE A 370 -1.72 -7.63 25.73
CA ILE A 370 -3.11 -7.38 25.37
C ILE A 370 -3.93 -8.67 25.36
N ARG A 371 -5.23 -8.53 25.45
CA ARG A 371 -6.15 -9.64 25.21
C ARG A 371 -6.25 -9.92 23.72
N SER A 372 -6.24 -11.19 23.34
CA SER A 372 -6.22 -11.62 21.95
C SER A 372 -7.15 -12.84 21.73
N PRO A 373 -7.73 -12.99 20.53
CA PRO A 373 -8.40 -14.22 20.14
C PRO A 373 -7.55 -15.49 20.33
N PHE A 374 -6.23 -15.39 20.18
CA PHE A 374 -5.29 -16.52 20.33
C PHE A 374 -5.18 -17.04 21.75
N THR A 375 -5.45 -16.22 22.76
CA THR A 375 -5.39 -16.58 24.18
C THR A 375 -6.78 -16.70 24.81
N CYS A 376 -7.83 -16.65 24.01
CA CYS A 376 -9.20 -16.75 24.49
C CYS A 376 -9.51 -18.17 25.00
N LYS A 377 -10.10 -18.27 26.20
CA LYS A 377 -10.50 -19.55 26.83
C LYS A 377 -11.94 -19.96 26.52
N SER A 378 -12.67 -19.19 25.67
CA SER A 378 -14.03 -19.55 25.26
C SER A 378 -14.04 -20.90 24.58
N SER A 379 -14.96 -21.79 24.93
CA SER A 379 -15.05 -23.16 24.41
C SER A 379 -15.50 -23.20 22.95
N GLN A 380 -16.28 -22.24 22.51
CA GLN A 380 -16.75 -22.08 21.16
C GLN A 380 -16.86 -20.59 20.82
N GLY A 381 -16.23 -20.18 19.73
CA GLY A 381 -16.18 -18.77 19.33
C GLY A 381 -15.15 -17.98 20.13
N ILE A 382 -15.40 -16.69 20.32
CA ILE A 382 -14.47 -15.73 20.97
C ILE A 382 -15.29 -14.87 21.94
N CYS A 383 -14.71 -14.44 23.05
CA CYS A 383 -15.36 -13.46 23.92
C CYS A 383 -15.13 -12.01 23.42
N ARG A 384 -16.03 -11.11 23.82
CA ARG A 384 -16.03 -9.69 23.46
C ARG A 384 -14.71 -9.00 23.78
N LYS A 385 -14.20 -9.15 25.00
CA LYS A 385 -12.94 -8.51 25.40
C LYS A 385 -11.71 -9.03 24.64
N CYS A 386 -11.65 -10.33 24.30
CA CYS A 386 -10.54 -10.88 23.53
C CYS A 386 -10.57 -10.45 22.05
N TYR A 387 -11.76 -10.21 21.51
CA TYR A 387 -11.91 -9.69 20.15
C TYR A 387 -11.66 -8.18 20.10
N GLY A 388 -12.33 -7.41 20.98
CA GLY A 388 -12.19 -5.97 21.08
C GLY A 388 -13.12 -5.18 20.19
N ARG A 389 -12.58 -4.28 19.38
CA ARG A 389 -13.33 -3.30 18.59
C ARG A 389 -14.01 -3.90 17.36
N ASN A 390 -15.28 -3.55 17.16
CA ASN A 390 -15.96 -3.71 15.88
C ASN A 390 -15.39 -2.71 14.86
N MET A 391 -14.91 -3.22 13.72
CA MET A 391 -14.24 -2.42 12.70
C MET A 391 -15.18 -1.45 11.95
N ALA A 392 -16.48 -1.73 11.93
CA ALA A 392 -17.46 -0.87 11.26
C ALA A 392 -17.87 0.32 12.10
N THR A 393 -18.10 0.11 13.41
CA THR A 393 -18.61 1.14 14.32
C THR A 393 -17.55 1.84 15.13
N GLY A 394 -16.34 1.23 15.25
CA GLY A 394 -15.25 1.71 16.10
C GLY A 394 -15.49 1.50 17.60
N LYS A 395 -16.64 0.95 18.00
CA LYS A 395 -17.01 0.62 19.39
C LYS A 395 -16.72 -0.83 19.69
N ASP A 396 -16.93 -1.24 20.93
CA ASP A 396 -16.88 -2.65 21.32
C ASP A 396 -17.82 -3.50 20.43
N VAL A 397 -17.35 -4.74 20.13
CA VAL A 397 -18.14 -5.71 19.42
C VAL A 397 -19.34 -6.19 20.28
N GLU A 398 -20.45 -6.48 19.66
CA GLU A 398 -21.65 -6.98 20.34
C GLU A 398 -21.66 -8.51 20.38
N VAL A 399 -22.29 -9.05 21.43
CA VAL A 399 -22.49 -10.51 21.56
C VAL A 399 -23.46 -10.96 20.45
N GLY A 400 -23.10 -12.04 19.76
CA GLY A 400 -23.84 -12.57 18.61
C GLY A 400 -23.25 -12.19 17.25
N GLU A 401 -22.24 -11.33 17.19
CA GLU A 401 -21.63 -10.92 15.94
C GLU A 401 -20.78 -12.05 15.32
N ALA A 402 -21.00 -12.32 14.02
CA ALA A 402 -20.33 -13.41 13.28
C ALA A 402 -18.97 -12.93 12.72
N VAL A 403 -18.01 -12.71 13.62
CA VAL A 403 -16.69 -12.15 13.29
C VAL A 403 -15.86 -13.04 12.38
N GLY A 404 -16.05 -14.35 12.45
CA GLY A 404 -15.34 -15.30 11.58
C GLY A 404 -15.75 -15.19 10.12
N ILE A 405 -17.05 -15.02 9.84
CA ILE A 405 -17.56 -14.80 8.48
C ILE A 405 -17.03 -13.46 7.93
N MET A 406 -17.06 -12.41 8.74
CA MET A 406 -16.51 -11.10 8.34
C MET A 406 -15.02 -11.20 8.00
N ALA A 407 -14.24 -11.90 8.81
CA ALA A 407 -12.81 -12.13 8.54
C ALA A 407 -12.61 -12.89 7.23
N ALA A 408 -13.33 -13.98 7.02
CA ALA A 408 -13.24 -14.80 5.80
C ALA A 408 -13.58 -13.98 4.54
N GLN A 409 -14.64 -13.20 4.59
CA GLN A 409 -15.05 -12.31 3.49
C GLN A 409 -14.04 -11.19 3.24
N SER A 410 -13.46 -10.60 4.29
CA SER A 410 -12.43 -9.57 4.20
C SER A 410 -11.12 -10.08 3.60
N ILE A 411 -10.82 -11.38 3.78
CA ILE A 411 -9.66 -12.04 3.16
C ILE A 411 -9.98 -12.43 1.70
N GLY A 412 -11.21 -12.87 1.43
CA GLY A 412 -11.61 -13.37 0.11
C GLY A 412 -11.87 -12.24 -0.93
N GLU A 413 -12.43 -11.11 -0.51
CA GLU A 413 -12.71 -9.99 -1.42
C GLU A 413 -11.45 -9.49 -2.15
N PRO A 414 -10.31 -9.18 -1.48
CA PRO A 414 -9.09 -8.77 -2.17
C PRO A 414 -8.51 -9.85 -3.08
N GLY A 415 -8.78 -11.13 -2.83
CA GLY A 415 -8.36 -12.25 -3.69
C GLY A 415 -8.85 -12.07 -5.12
N THR A 416 -10.11 -11.73 -5.30
CA THR A 416 -10.69 -11.44 -6.62
C THR A 416 -10.02 -10.24 -7.28
N GLN A 417 -9.74 -9.16 -6.53
CA GLN A 417 -9.03 -7.99 -7.04
C GLN A 417 -7.56 -8.30 -7.39
N LEU A 418 -6.90 -9.13 -6.61
CA LEU A 418 -5.52 -9.57 -6.86
C LEU A 418 -5.43 -10.35 -8.18
N THR A 419 -6.42 -11.18 -8.50
CA THR A 419 -6.49 -11.90 -9.78
C THR A 419 -6.69 -10.95 -10.96
N MET A 420 -7.47 -9.88 -10.79
CA MET A 420 -7.67 -8.85 -11.81
C MET A 420 -6.45 -7.94 -12.00
N ARG A 421 -5.69 -7.67 -10.93
CA ARG A 421 -4.48 -6.79 -11.01
C ARG A 421 -3.30 -7.47 -11.70
N THR A 422 -3.15 -8.79 -11.64
CA THR A 422 -2.12 -9.51 -12.41
C THR A 422 -2.28 -9.35 -13.92
N PHE A 423 -3.48 -8.98 -14.38
CA PHE A 423 -3.78 -8.65 -15.77
C PHE A 423 -3.11 -7.36 -16.24
N HIS A 424 -3.01 -6.35 -15.36
CA HIS A 424 -2.45 -5.03 -15.72
C HIS A 424 -0.91 -5.01 -15.81
N THR A 425 -0.23 -5.98 -15.23
CA THR A 425 1.22 -6.14 -15.35
C THR A 425 1.65 -6.85 -16.63
N GLY A 426 0.70 -7.24 -17.49
CA GLY A 426 0.96 -7.66 -18.87
C GLY A 426 1.91 -8.85 -19.02
N GLY A 427 1.93 -9.78 -18.06
CA GLY A 427 2.79 -10.95 -18.10
C GLY A 427 4.27 -10.65 -17.80
N VAL A 428 4.57 -9.52 -17.22
CA VAL A 428 5.91 -9.24 -16.65
C VAL A 428 6.06 -10.13 -15.43
N ALA A 429 6.96 -11.11 -15.54
CA ALA A 429 7.39 -11.86 -14.38
C ALA A 429 8.13 -10.89 -13.46
N GLY A 430 7.61 -10.68 -12.26
CA GLY A 430 8.34 -9.92 -11.27
C GLY A 430 9.72 -10.56 -11.04
N SER A 431 10.73 -9.75 -10.80
CA SER A 431 12.13 -10.14 -10.55
C SER A 431 12.33 -10.91 -9.23
N GLY A 432 11.39 -11.84 -8.90
CA GLY A 432 11.55 -12.71 -7.75
C GLY A 432 12.48 -13.87 -8.12
N THR A 433 13.52 -14.06 -7.37
CA THR A 433 14.32 -15.30 -7.33
C THR A 433 13.37 -16.49 -7.28
N GLY A 434 13.36 -17.30 -8.32
CA GLY A 434 12.36 -18.21 -8.85
C GLY A 434 11.66 -19.25 -7.99
N ASP A 435 11.78 -19.22 -6.67
CA ASP A 435 11.26 -20.32 -5.81
C ASP A 435 10.13 -19.91 -4.86
N ILE A 436 9.82 -18.63 -4.74
CA ILE A 436 8.75 -18.16 -3.83
C ILE A 436 7.47 -17.96 -4.62
N THR A 437 6.46 -18.79 -4.33
CA THR A 437 5.09 -18.64 -4.85
C THR A 437 4.51 -17.31 -4.35
N GLN A 438 3.96 -16.49 -5.25
CA GLN A 438 3.38 -15.19 -4.92
C GLN A 438 1.89 -15.13 -5.30
N GLY A 439 1.16 -14.17 -4.73
CA GLY A 439 -0.24 -13.96 -5.03
C GLY A 439 -1.17 -15.00 -4.39
N LEU A 440 -2.30 -15.27 -5.04
CA LEU A 440 -3.35 -16.15 -4.54
C LEU A 440 -2.84 -17.58 -4.20
N PRO A 441 -2.01 -18.25 -5.03
CA PRO A 441 -1.47 -19.57 -4.67
C PRO A 441 -0.67 -19.58 -3.37
N ARG A 442 0.05 -18.49 -3.04
CA ARG A 442 0.77 -18.39 -1.77
C ARG A 442 -0.17 -18.23 -0.58
N VAL A 443 -1.23 -17.47 -0.75
CA VAL A 443 -2.27 -17.32 0.28
C VAL A 443 -2.91 -18.68 0.58
N GLU A 444 -3.22 -19.47 -0.45
CA GLU A 444 -3.76 -20.84 -0.28
C GLU A 444 -2.76 -21.76 0.42
N GLU A 445 -1.48 -21.76 0.02
CA GLU A 445 -0.43 -22.54 0.67
C GLU A 445 -0.36 -22.24 2.18
N LEU A 446 -0.46 -20.95 2.58
CA LEU A 446 -0.40 -20.55 3.98
C LEU A 446 -1.65 -21.00 4.75
N PHE A 447 -2.86 -20.78 4.20
CA PHE A 447 -4.10 -21.16 4.89
C PHE A 447 -4.29 -22.69 4.99
N GLU A 448 -3.81 -23.44 4.00
CA GLU A 448 -3.89 -24.90 3.99
C GLU A 448 -2.67 -25.56 4.62
N ALA A 449 -1.69 -24.79 5.11
CA ALA A 449 -0.42 -25.27 5.66
C ALA A 449 0.28 -26.27 4.72
N ARG A 450 0.21 -26.05 3.42
CA ARG A 450 0.90 -26.86 2.42
C ARG A 450 2.40 -26.67 2.49
N HIS A 451 3.17 -27.71 2.23
CA HIS A 451 4.61 -27.58 2.08
C HIS A 451 4.93 -26.68 0.86
N PRO A 452 5.73 -25.62 1.04
CA PRO A 452 6.12 -24.78 -0.07
C PRO A 452 7.00 -25.55 -1.07
N LYS A 453 6.97 -25.14 -2.35
CA LYS A 453 7.76 -25.78 -3.41
C LYS A 453 9.26 -25.71 -3.17
N GLY A 454 9.75 -24.59 -2.61
CA GLY A 454 11.13 -24.38 -2.19
C GLY A 454 11.20 -24.39 -0.65
N VAL A 455 11.30 -25.58 -0.06
CA VAL A 455 11.47 -25.73 1.40
C VAL A 455 12.85 -25.28 1.80
N ALA A 456 12.95 -24.31 2.72
CA ALA A 456 14.23 -23.95 3.33
C ALA A 456 14.72 -25.13 4.20
N VAL A 457 16.00 -25.44 4.05
CA VAL A 457 16.66 -26.41 4.95
C VAL A 457 16.89 -25.72 6.28
N ILE A 458 16.23 -26.21 7.33
CA ILE A 458 16.30 -25.64 8.67
C ILE A 458 17.01 -26.64 9.57
N ALA A 459 17.94 -26.15 10.40
CA ALA A 459 18.58 -26.96 11.42
C ALA A 459 17.54 -27.49 12.42
N GLN A 460 17.60 -28.78 12.73
CA GLN A 460 16.71 -29.43 13.70
C GLN A 460 17.15 -29.21 15.15
N ILE A 461 18.43 -28.89 15.34
CA ILE A 461 19.04 -28.63 16.65
C ILE A 461 19.72 -27.26 16.65
N SER A 462 19.78 -26.63 17.81
CA SER A 462 20.59 -25.41 18.02
C SER A 462 22.03 -25.84 18.35
N GLY A 463 23.03 -25.29 17.64
CA GLY A 463 24.42 -25.67 17.84
C GLY A 463 25.39 -24.90 16.94
N GLU A 464 26.67 -25.23 17.00
CA GLU A 464 27.70 -24.66 16.14
C GLU A 464 27.90 -25.52 14.86
N ILE A 465 28.14 -24.85 13.74
CA ILE A 465 28.52 -25.54 12.49
C ILE A 465 29.95 -25.98 12.60
N THR A 466 30.18 -27.29 12.71
CA THR A 466 31.52 -27.87 12.89
C THR A 466 32.16 -28.29 11.58
N ALA A 467 31.39 -28.64 10.56
CA ALA A 467 31.92 -29.00 9.24
C ALA A 467 30.94 -28.64 8.11
N ILE A 468 31.47 -28.28 6.95
CA ILE A 468 30.72 -28.08 5.70
C ILE A 468 31.50 -28.87 4.62
N ASP A 469 31.01 -30.05 4.28
CA ASP A 469 31.64 -30.95 3.31
C ASP A 469 30.89 -30.93 1.98
N ARG A 470 31.65 -30.98 0.88
CA ARG A 470 31.08 -31.13 -0.46
C ARG A 470 30.94 -32.62 -0.79
N ILE A 471 29.73 -33.01 -1.16
CA ILE A 471 29.48 -34.37 -1.63
C ILE A 471 30.03 -34.48 -3.06
N GLU A 472 31.03 -35.33 -3.25
CA GLU A 472 31.68 -35.54 -4.54
C GLU A 472 30.68 -35.92 -5.64
N GLY A 473 30.74 -35.27 -6.79
CA GLY A 473 29.85 -35.51 -7.93
C GLY A 473 28.52 -34.80 -7.87
N THR A 474 28.24 -34.01 -6.83
CA THR A 474 27.01 -33.21 -6.70
C THR A 474 27.30 -31.77 -6.33
N MET A 475 26.32 -30.86 -6.57
CA MET A 475 26.35 -29.47 -6.03
C MET A 475 25.87 -29.38 -4.58
N ARG A 476 25.62 -30.49 -3.90
CA ARG A 476 25.09 -30.52 -2.54
C ARG A 476 26.26 -30.40 -1.53
N GLN A 477 25.98 -29.73 -0.44
CA GLN A 477 26.87 -29.61 0.70
C GLN A 477 26.21 -30.30 1.91
N GLU A 478 26.99 -31.01 2.69
CA GLU A 478 26.59 -31.57 3.97
C GLU A 478 27.09 -30.64 5.08
N VAL A 479 26.17 -30.19 5.92
CA VAL A 479 26.51 -29.27 7.02
C VAL A 479 26.28 -30.01 8.33
N THR A 480 27.35 -30.19 9.09
CA THR A 480 27.31 -30.84 10.39
C THR A 480 27.15 -29.78 11.49
N ILE A 481 26.13 -29.94 12.32
CA ILE A 481 25.85 -29.06 13.44
C ILE A 481 25.97 -29.89 14.72
N THR A 482 26.81 -29.43 15.66
CA THR A 482 26.98 -30.07 16.98
C THR A 482 26.46 -29.19 18.09
N ASN A 483 25.79 -29.82 19.05
CA ASN A 483 25.30 -29.19 20.27
C ASN A 483 26.12 -29.72 21.46
N GLU A 484 26.31 -28.89 22.49
CA GLU A 484 27.05 -29.30 23.71
C GLU A 484 26.38 -30.43 24.51
N HIS A 485 25.15 -30.83 24.15
CA HIS A 485 24.36 -31.82 24.89
C HIS A 485 24.02 -33.11 24.11
N GLU A 486 24.43 -33.23 22.83
CA GLU A 486 24.29 -34.46 22.02
C GLU A 486 25.45 -34.61 21.04
#